data_24413d7766d803d8da9315002b9dce1e
#
_entry.id   24413d7766d803d8da9315002b9dce1e
#
_cell.length_a   1.000
_cell.length_b   1.000
_cell.length_c   1.000
_cell.angle_alpha   90.00
_cell.angle_beta   90.00
_cell.angle_gamma   90.00
#
_symmetry.space_group_name_H-M   'P 1'
#
loop_
_entity.id
_entity.type
_entity.pdbx_description
1 polymer ?
#
loop_
_entity_poly.entity_id
_entity_poly.type
_entity_poly.pdbx_seq_one_letter_code
_entity_poly.pdbx_strand_id
1 'polypeptide(L)'
;FIATGRLMKHVAIVNDIEVDGYITVNGGYCITSAGEVIFESAFPRATVERVIDLSEQYGFDLNVMTHEDMYVSSMGERVQKIASMINIMPTVADVRAIAATQPVVQMCPYISRELEQEIMPLLPDCVGSRWIETFMDLNVRGVDKSLGIQQVMNYYGLTMAEAMAFGD
;
A
#
# COMPACT_ATOMS: atom_id res chain seq x y z
N PHE A 1 2.21 -2.90 -18.97
CA PHE A 1 2.03 -2.40 -17.60
C PHE A 1 2.76 -3.26 -16.60
N ILE A 2 3.26 -2.65 -15.51
CA ILE A 2 3.83 -3.35 -14.36
C ILE A 2 2.84 -3.26 -13.20
N ALA A 3 2.45 -4.42 -12.62
CA ALA A 3 1.57 -4.51 -11.47
C ALA A 3 2.35 -4.98 -10.23
N THR A 4 2.37 -4.15 -9.17
CA THR A 4 3.18 -4.39 -7.96
C THR A 4 2.52 -3.87 -6.69
N GLY A 5 2.90 -4.42 -5.51
CA GLY A 5 2.57 -3.85 -4.20
C GLY A 5 3.46 -2.66 -3.81
N ARG A 6 4.53 -2.38 -4.55
CA ARG A 6 5.48 -1.30 -4.22
C ARG A 6 4.93 0.08 -4.58
N LEU A 7 5.47 1.12 -3.93
CA LEU A 7 5.32 2.50 -4.39
C LEU A 7 6.07 2.74 -5.69
N MET A 8 5.61 3.70 -6.50
CA MET A 8 6.22 4.04 -7.78
C MET A 8 7.73 4.30 -7.67
N LYS A 9 8.18 5.04 -6.68
CA LYS A 9 9.61 5.34 -6.46
C LYS A 9 10.49 4.10 -6.21
N HIS A 10 9.86 2.96 -5.84
CA HIS A 10 10.56 1.69 -5.61
C HIS A 10 10.43 0.71 -6.79
N VAL A 11 9.80 1.12 -7.88
CA VAL A 11 9.66 0.30 -9.11
C VAL A 11 10.87 0.43 -10.03
N ALA A 12 11.85 1.28 -9.70
CA ALA A 12 13.05 1.56 -10.50
C ALA A 12 13.89 0.33 -10.91
N ILE A 13 13.58 -0.88 -10.39
CA ILE A 13 14.24 -2.15 -10.75
C ILE A 13 13.95 -2.57 -12.21
N VAL A 14 12.98 -1.95 -12.88
CA VAL A 14 12.51 -2.32 -14.23
C VAL A 14 12.78 -1.20 -15.25
N ASN A 15 13.72 -0.30 -14.97
CA ASN A 15 14.03 0.87 -15.82
C ASN A 15 14.46 0.53 -17.26
N ASP A 16 14.81 -0.74 -17.54
CA ASP A 16 15.24 -1.20 -18.87
C ASP A 16 14.06 -1.72 -19.73
N ILE A 17 12.84 -1.69 -19.19
CA ILE A 17 11.65 -2.17 -19.90
C ILE A 17 10.73 -0.98 -20.16
N GLU A 18 10.50 -0.65 -21.43
CA GLU A 18 9.48 0.33 -21.81
C GLU A 18 8.08 -0.24 -21.53
N VAL A 19 7.28 0.50 -20.76
CA VAL A 19 5.90 0.15 -20.42
C VAL A 19 5.00 1.37 -20.59
N ASP A 20 3.72 1.13 -20.87
CA ASP A 20 2.73 2.23 -21.02
C ASP A 20 2.26 2.81 -19.67
N GLY A 21 2.56 2.11 -18.56
CA GLY A 21 2.22 2.60 -17.23
C GLY A 21 2.39 1.57 -16.12
N TYR A 22 1.92 1.94 -14.93
CA TYR A 22 2.17 1.22 -13.69
C TYR A 22 0.90 1.09 -12.87
N ILE A 23 0.72 -0.09 -12.26
CA ILE A 23 -0.30 -0.42 -11.27
C ILE A 23 0.45 -0.70 -9.97
N THR A 24 0.45 0.25 -9.06
CA THR A 24 1.25 0.22 -7.83
C THR A 24 0.36 0.13 -6.59
N VAL A 25 0.97 -0.03 -5.42
CA VAL A 25 0.26 -0.07 -4.12
C VAL A 25 -0.87 -1.11 -4.15
N ASN A 26 -0.55 -2.33 -4.59
CA ASN A 26 -1.53 -3.42 -4.73
C ASN A 26 -2.79 -3.07 -5.55
N GLY A 27 -2.66 -2.17 -6.53
CA GLY A 27 -3.77 -1.72 -7.38
C GLY A 27 -4.44 -0.42 -6.93
N GLY A 28 -4.01 0.13 -5.80
CA GLY A 28 -4.55 1.38 -5.25
C GLY A 28 -4.09 2.65 -5.96
N TYR A 29 -3.03 2.56 -6.79
CA TYR A 29 -2.53 3.70 -7.56
C TYR A 29 -2.08 3.26 -8.96
N CYS A 30 -2.72 3.78 -9.99
CA CYS A 30 -2.46 3.46 -11.39
C CYS A 30 -2.13 4.73 -12.18
N ILE A 31 -1.01 4.71 -12.90
CA ILE A 31 -0.54 5.86 -13.69
C ILE A 31 -0.06 5.41 -15.07
N THR A 32 -0.13 6.32 -16.05
CA THR A 32 0.56 6.16 -17.34
C THR A 32 2.06 6.37 -17.19
N SER A 33 2.86 5.95 -18.18
CA SER A 33 4.31 6.25 -18.23
C SER A 33 4.60 7.76 -18.28
N ALA A 34 3.65 8.58 -18.74
CA ALA A 34 3.74 10.05 -18.74
C ALA A 34 3.40 10.68 -17.38
N GLY A 35 3.00 9.87 -16.38
CA GLY A 35 2.64 10.35 -15.03
C GLY A 35 1.19 10.80 -14.87
N GLU A 36 0.33 10.56 -15.87
CA GLU A 36 -1.10 10.83 -15.74
C GLU A 36 -1.76 9.80 -14.82
N VAL A 37 -2.51 10.25 -13.83
CA VAL A 37 -3.21 9.36 -12.87
C VAL A 37 -4.45 8.78 -13.54
N ILE A 38 -4.49 7.46 -13.66
CA ILE A 38 -5.64 6.69 -14.17
C ILE A 38 -6.61 6.40 -13.04
N PHE A 39 -6.08 5.98 -11.88
CA PHE A 39 -6.87 5.61 -10.72
C PHE A 39 -6.08 5.82 -9.44
N GLU A 40 -6.74 6.34 -8.42
CA GLU A 40 -6.22 6.45 -7.06
C GLU A 40 -7.31 6.05 -6.07
N SER A 41 -6.94 5.21 -5.10
CA SER A 41 -7.76 4.86 -3.95
C SER A 41 -7.00 5.14 -2.67
N ALA A 42 -7.52 6.05 -1.86
CA ALA A 42 -7.01 6.35 -0.54
C ALA A 42 -8.02 5.93 0.55
N PHE A 43 -7.52 5.66 1.74
CA PHE A 43 -8.37 5.41 2.90
C PHE A 43 -9.20 6.64 3.27
N PRO A 44 -10.46 6.45 3.71
CA PRO A 44 -11.18 7.50 4.42
C PRO A 44 -10.36 7.97 5.64
N ARG A 45 -10.30 9.28 5.86
CA ARG A 45 -9.51 9.86 6.96
C ARG A 45 -9.86 9.25 8.32
N ALA A 46 -11.15 9.06 8.60
CA ALA A 46 -11.61 8.43 9.84
C ALA A 46 -11.05 7.01 10.04
N THR A 47 -10.88 6.24 8.96
CA THR A 47 -10.27 4.90 9.00
C THR A 47 -8.78 5.00 9.33
N VAL A 48 -8.05 5.95 8.73
CA VAL A 48 -6.64 6.17 9.04
C VAL A 48 -6.45 6.57 10.50
N GLU A 49 -7.24 7.54 10.99
CA GLU A 49 -7.22 7.99 12.40
C GLU A 49 -7.50 6.80 13.34
N ARG A 50 -8.48 5.95 13.00
CA ARG A 50 -8.79 4.75 13.78
C ARG A 50 -7.61 3.77 13.85
N VAL A 51 -6.91 3.52 12.76
CA VAL A 51 -5.72 2.64 12.76
C VAL A 51 -4.59 3.25 13.58
N ILE A 52 -4.37 4.56 13.50
CA ILE A 52 -3.38 5.26 14.31
C ILE A 52 -3.74 5.14 15.81
N ASP A 53 -4.99 5.38 16.20
CA ASP A 53 -5.45 5.22 17.59
C ASP A 53 -5.20 3.80 18.11
N LEU A 54 -5.48 2.78 17.29
CA LEU A 54 -5.18 1.40 17.63
C LEU A 54 -3.68 1.16 17.77
N SER A 55 -2.84 1.77 16.93
CA SER A 55 -1.38 1.63 17.04
C SER A 55 -0.86 2.20 18.35
N GLU A 56 -1.39 3.35 18.78
CA GLU A 56 -1.06 3.97 20.06
C GLU A 56 -1.58 3.14 21.24
N GLN A 57 -2.83 2.65 21.16
CA GLN A 57 -3.47 1.85 22.21
C GLN A 57 -2.77 0.53 22.46
N TYR A 58 -2.35 -0.18 21.40
CA TYR A 58 -1.74 -1.50 21.47
C TYR A 58 -0.20 -1.47 21.42
N GLY A 59 0.39 -0.30 21.19
CA GLY A 59 1.84 -0.10 21.21
C GLY A 59 2.57 -0.75 20.05
N PHE A 60 2.02 -0.73 18.84
CA PHE A 60 2.70 -1.27 17.67
C PHE A 60 3.16 -0.16 16.71
N ASP A 61 4.28 -0.42 16.02
CA ASP A 61 4.73 0.47 14.95
C ASP A 61 3.77 0.42 13.77
N LEU A 62 3.50 1.57 13.18
CA LEU A 62 2.63 1.73 12.03
C LEU A 62 3.37 2.46 10.90
N ASN A 63 3.40 1.86 9.73
CA ASN A 63 3.79 2.53 8.50
C ASN A 63 2.53 3.04 7.80
N VAL A 64 2.52 4.32 7.43
CA VAL A 64 1.54 4.91 6.52
C VAL A 64 2.22 5.25 5.20
N MET A 65 1.58 4.88 4.10
CA MET A 65 2.08 5.09 2.76
C MET A 65 1.19 6.09 2.03
N THR A 66 1.80 7.15 1.55
CA THR A 66 1.23 8.04 0.55
C THR A 66 1.70 7.57 -0.84
N HIS A 67 1.22 8.16 -1.92
CA HIS A 67 1.76 7.84 -3.25
C HIS A 67 3.22 8.34 -3.41
N GLU A 68 3.68 9.27 -2.56
CA GLU A 68 5.03 9.82 -2.61
C GLU A 68 6.03 9.03 -1.77
N ASP A 69 5.67 8.66 -0.53
CA ASP A 69 6.63 8.08 0.41
C ASP A 69 6.00 7.13 1.46
N MET A 70 6.88 6.49 2.22
CA MET A 70 6.59 5.60 3.34
C MET A 70 7.03 6.27 4.64
N TYR A 71 6.11 6.43 5.57
CA TYR A 71 6.36 7.06 6.86
C TYR A 71 6.03 6.09 7.98
N VAL A 72 6.93 5.93 8.94
CA VAL A 72 6.74 5.02 10.07
C VAL A 72 6.73 5.79 11.40
N SER A 73 5.88 5.36 12.33
CA SER A 73 5.75 5.98 13.65
C SER A 73 7.02 5.85 14.50
N SER A 74 7.72 4.73 14.40
CA SER A 74 9.04 4.54 15.02
C SER A 74 9.83 3.42 14.29
N MET A 75 11.15 3.34 14.56
CA MET A 75 12.03 2.30 14.02
C MET A 75 12.21 1.15 15.03
N GLY A 76 11.13 0.52 15.44
CA GLY A 76 11.16 -0.67 16.27
C GLY A 76 11.87 -1.85 15.59
N GLU A 77 12.14 -2.90 16.35
CA GLU A 77 12.90 -4.06 15.88
C GLU A 77 12.26 -4.73 14.65
N ARG A 78 10.92 -4.85 14.63
CA ARG A 78 10.18 -5.44 13.51
C ARG A 78 10.33 -4.60 12.25
N VAL A 79 10.24 -3.27 12.38
CA VAL A 79 10.42 -2.32 11.26
C VAL A 79 11.82 -2.46 10.68
N GLN A 80 12.86 -2.41 11.53
CA GLN A 80 14.26 -2.55 11.11
C GLN A 80 14.52 -3.86 10.36
N LYS A 81 13.96 -4.97 10.85
CA LYS A 81 14.10 -6.29 10.22
C LYS A 81 13.49 -6.30 8.82
N ILE A 82 12.27 -5.77 8.66
CA ILE A 82 11.61 -5.72 7.36
C ILE A 82 12.32 -4.76 6.42
N ALA A 83 12.65 -3.54 6.88
CA ALA A 83 13.35 -2.54 6.09
C ALA A 83 14.68 -3.08 5.52
N SER A 84 15.45 -3.81 6.35
CA SER A 84 16.69 -4.44 5.92
C SER A 84 16.45 -5.56 4.89
N MET A 85 15.40 -6.38 5.08
CA MET A 85 15.08 -7.50 4.20
C MET A 85 14.66 -7.04 2.79
N ILE A 86 13.84 -5.97 2.72
CA ILE A 86 13.37 -5.44 1.42
C ILE A 86 14.28 -4.35 0.85
N ASN A 87 15.33 -3.96 1.59
CA ASN A 87 16.24 -2.87 1.27
C ASN A 87 15.53 -1.52 0.99
N ILE A 88 14.51 -1.23 1.79
CA ILE A 88 13.75 0.02 1.74
C ILE A 88 13.63 0.55 3.16
N MET A 89 14.13 1.78 3.40
CA MET A 89 14.07 2.42 4.72
C MET A 89 12.93 3.44 4.73
N PRO A 90 11.90 3.26 5.57
CA PRO A 90 10.84 4.25 5.73
C PRO A 90 11.37 5.49 6.48
N THR A 91 10.75 6.63 6.25
CA THR A 91 11.04 7.86 6.99
C THR A 91 10.32 7.85 8.34
N VAL A 92 11.04 8.02 9.44
CA VAL A 92 10.40 8.21 10.77
C VAL A 92 9.73 9.57 10.82
N ALA A 93 8.44 9.59 11.10
CA ALA A 93 7.65 10.83 11.14
C ALA A 93 6.43 10.70 12.07
N ASP A 94 5.83 11.82 12.40
CA ASP A 94 4.50 11.86 12.98
C ASP A 94 3.47 11.43 11.91
N VAL A 95 3.10 10.15 11.94
CA VAL A 95 2.18 9.54 10.96
C VAL A 95 0.79 10.21 10.99
N ARG A 96 0.38 10.78 12.13
CA ARG A 96 -0.88 11.53 12.26
C ARG A 96 -0.80 12.86 11.53
N ALA A 97 0.32 13.57 11.64
CA ALA A 97 0.55 14.82 10.90
C ALA A 97 0.62 14.57 9.38
N ILE A 98 1.28 13.48 8.94
CA ILE A 98 1.29 13.08 7.53
C ILE A 98 -0.13 12.80 7.02
N ALA A 99 -0.89 11.95 7.74
CA ALA A 99 -2.25 11.59 7.36
C ALA A 99 -3.23 12.79 7.37
N ALA A 100 -2.91 13.85 8.12
CA ALA A 100 -3.71 15.07 8.13
C ALA A 100 -3.59 15.89 6.84
N THR A 101 -2.49 15.74 6.10
CA THR A 101 -2.14 16.59 4.95
C THR A 101 -2.05 15.85 3.62
N GLN A 102 -1.90 14.51 3.66
CA GLN A 102 -1.71 13.69 2.47
C GLN A 102 -2.69 12.51 2.45
N PRO A 103 -3.17 12.08 1.27
CA PRO A 103 -3.93 10.83 1.13
C PRO A 103 -3.08 9.62 1.53
N VAL A 104 -3.63 8.73 2.37
CA VAL A 104 -2.99 7.47 2.75
C VAL A 104 -3.55 6.35 1.88
N VAL A 105 -2.70 5.72 1.08
CA VAL A 105 -3.09 4.71 0.10
C VAL A 105 -2.88 3.28 0.61
N GLN A 106 -1.99 3.09 1.58
CA GLN A 106 -1.75 1.81 2.25
C GLN A 106 -1.24 2.05 3.67
N MET A 107 -1.50 1.13 4.58
CA MET A 107 -0.92 1.12 5.91
C MET A 107 -0.29 -0.24 6.18
N CYS A 108 0.78 -0.29 6.99
CA CYS A 108 1.42 -1.55 7.36
C CYS A 108 1.61 -1.58 8.89
N PRO A 109 0.66 -2.16 9.63
CA PRO A 109 0.83 -2.47 11.05
C PRO A 109 1.88 -3.56 11.26
N TYR A 110 2.85 -3.32 12.15
CA TYR A 110 3.88 -4.30 12.52
C TYR A 110 3.41 -5.14 13.71
N ILE A 111 2.50 -6.05 13.46
CA ILE A 111 1.76 -6.84 14.46
C ILE A 111 1.87 -8.34 14.23
N SER A 112 1.59 -9.12 15.29
CA SER A 112 1.44 -10.57 15.20
C SER A 112 0.05 -10.97 14.64
N ARG A 113 -0.13 -12.25 14.33
CA ARG A 113 -1.42 -12.80 13.89
C ARG A 113 -2.50 -12.73 14.97
N GLU A 114 -2.10 -12.89 16.23
CA GLU A 114 -3.02 -12.83 17.36
C GLU A 114 -3.62 -11.42 17.48
N LEU A 115 -2.77 -10.39 17.42
CA LEU A 115 -3.22 -9.01 17.46
C LEU A 115 -4.04 -8.62 16.20
N GLU A 116 -3.68 -9.16 15.03
CA GLU A 116 -4.49 -8.99 13.81
C GLU A 116 -5.93 -9.47 14.01
N GLN A 117 -6.11 -10.68 14.60
CA GLN A 117 -7.44 -11.22 14.86
C GLN A 117 -8.26 -10.33 15.80
N GLU A 118 -7.60 -9.61 16.69
CA GLU A 118 -8.24 -8.70 17.63
C GLU A 118 -8.64 -7.37 16.97
N ILE A 119 -7.76 -6.78 16.14
CA ILE A 119 -7.99 -5.44 15.59
C ILE A 119 -8.78 -5.44 14.28
N MET A 120 -8.69 -6.47 13.44
CA MET A 120 -9.38 -6.48 12.13
C MET A 120 -10.90 -6.37 12.22
N PRO A 121 -11.60 -6.95 13.21
CA PRO A 121 -13.03 -6.70 13.39
C PRO A 121 -13.41 -5.25 13.65
N LEU A 122 -12.46 -4.42 14.12
CA LEU A 122 -12.63 -2.99 14.37
C LEU A 122 -12.42 -2.11 13.12
N LEU A 123 -12.01 -2.72 12.01
CA LEU A 123 -11.61 -2.07 10.76
C LEU A 123 -12.40 -2.63 9.56
N PRO A 124 -13.73 -2.43 9.52
CA PRO A 124 -14.60 -3.04 8.50
C PRO A 124 -14.28 -2.57 7.07
N ASP A 125 -13.70 -1.37 6.92
CA ASP A 125 -13.33 -0.80 5.61
C ASP A 125 -11.97 -1.28 5.10
N CYS A 126 -11.29 -2.14 5.86
CA CYS A 126 -9.96 -2.62 5.56
C CYS A 126 -9.95 -4.09 5.15
N VAL A 127 -8.94 -4.47 4.39
CA VAL A 127 -8.53 -5.85 4.16
C VAL A 127 -7.05 -6.00 4.42
N GLY A 128 -6.69 -7.03 5.20
CA GLY A 128 -5.31 -7.35 5.53
C GLY A 128 -4.77 -8.45 4.64
N SER A 129 -3.51 -8.34 4.24
CA SER A 129 -2.76 -9.42 3.59
C SER A 129 -1.37 -9.54 4.19
N ARG A 130 -0.81 -10.77 4.22
CA ARG A 130 0.50 -11.05 4.78
C ARG A 130 1.32 -11.88 3.81
N TRP A 131 2.58 -11.51 3.68
CA TRP A 131 3.60 -12.36 3.08
C TRP A 131 4.70 -12.75 4.09
N ILE A 132 4.65 -12.18 5.32
CA ILE A 132 5.53 -12.50 6.45
C ILE A 132 4.79 -12.37 7.78
N GLU A 133 5.26 -13.05 8.85
CA GLU A 133 4.60 -13.10 10.17
C GLU A 133 4.62 -11.78 10.96
N THR A 134 5.57 -10.89 10.69
CA THR A 134 5.87 -9.75 11.56
C THR A 134 5.09 -8.47 11.23
N PHE A 135 4.46 -8.40 10.06
CA PHE A 135 3.58 -7.28 9.68
C PHE A 135 2.55 -7.71 8.64
N MET A 136 1.59 -6.86 8.38
CA MET A 136 0.60 -7.04 7.34
C MET A 136 0.48 -5.78 6.47
N ASP A 137 0.13 -5.96 5.21
CA ASP A 137 -0.36 -4.89 4.36
C ASP A 137 -1.86 -4.71 4.64
N LEU A 138 -2.24 -3.51 5.02
CA LEU A 138 -3.63 -3.10 5.22
C LEU A 138 -4.04 -2.24 4.02
N ASN A 139 -4.99 -2.73 3.24
CA ASN A 139 -5.48 -2.07 2.04
C ASN A 139 -6.95 -1.66 2.20
N VAL A 140 -7.40 -0.71 1.41
CA VAL A 140 -8.82 -0.35 1.31
C VAL A 140 -9.61 -1.57 0.83
N ARG A 141 -10.73 -1.87 1.47
CA ARG A 141 -11.56 -3.00 1.09
C ARG A 141 -12.04 -2.88 -0.36
N GLY A 142 -11.87 -3.94 -1.13
CA GLY A 142 -12.22 -3.99 -2.55
C GLY A 142 -11.14 -3.43 -3.47
N VAL A 143 -10.01 -2.97 -2.93
CA VAL A 143 -8.86 -2.51 -3.72
C VAL A 143 -7.82 -3.62 -3.74
N ASP A 144 -7.52 -4.12 -4.93
CA ASP A 144 -6.51 -5.11 -5.22
C ASP A 144 -5.93 -4.92 -6.63
N LYS A 145 -4.92 -5.69 -7.00
CA LYS A 145 -4.31 -5.62 -8.33
C LYS A 145 -5.32 -5.87 -9.45
N SER A 146 -6.35 -6.68 -9.20
CA SER A 146 -7.41 -6.97 -10.19
C SER A 146 -8.23 -5.72 -10.50
N LEU A 147 -8.61 -4.96 -9.45
CA LEU A 147 -9.26 -3.66 -9.63
C LEU A 147 -8.36 -2.69 -10.39
N GLY A 148 -7.08 -2.58 -10.03
CA GLY A 148 -6.13 -1.71 -10.72
C GLY A 148 -6.02 -2.05 -12.21
N ILE A 149 -5.93 -3.35 -12.56
CA ILE A 149 -5.94 -3.83 -13.93
C ILE A 149 -7.24 -3.41 -14.63
N GLN A 150 -8.38 -3.62 -14.00
CA GLN A 150 -9.69 -3.23 -14.55
C GLN A 150 -9.76 -1.72 -14.84
N GLN A 151 -9.24 -0.87 -13.96
CA GLN A 151 -9.21 0.58 -14.16
C GLN A 151 -8.34 0.98 -15.36
N VAL A 152 -7.16 0.37 -15.50
CA VAL A 152 -6.28 0.57 -16.64
C VAL A 152 -6.94 0.10 -17.94
N MET A 153 -7.57 -1.09 -17.95
CA MET A 153 -8.29 -1.61 -19.09
C MET A 153 -9.41 -0.65 -19.54
N ASN A 154 -10.19 -0.16 -18.58
CA ASN A 154 -11.27 0.79 -18.86
C ASN A 154 -10.73 2.11 -19.45
N TYR A 155 -9.61 2.61 -18.91
CA TYR A 155 -8.97 3.85 -19.40
C TYR A 155 -8.56 3.74 -20.86
N TYR A 156 -8.01 2.59 -21.27
CA TYR A 156 -7.59 2.36 -22.66
C TYR A 156 -8.70 1.77 -23.56
N GLY A 157 -9.90 1.58 -23.06
CA GLY A 157 -11.02 1.00 -23.80
C GLY A 157 -10.81 -0.46 -24.20
N LEU A 158 -10.03 -1.21 -23.41
CA LEU A 158 -9.70 -2.61 -23.64
C LEU A 158 -10.63 -3.53 -22.84
N THR A 159 -10.81 -4.76 -23.33
CA THR A 159 -11.57 -5.82 -22.67
C THR A 159 -10.63 -6.83 -21.99
N MET A 160 -11.12 -7.56 -21.00
CA MET A 160 -10.33 -8.62 -20.33
C MET A 160 -9.88 -9.75 -21.29
N ALA A 161 -10.56 -9.94 -22.41
CA ALA A 161 -10.13 -10.89 -23.44
C ALA A 161 -8.87 -10.46 -24.20
N GLU A 162 -8.51 -9.17 -24.11
CA GLU A 162 -7.31 -8.59 -24.74
C GLU A 162 -6.15 -8.47 -23.74
N ALA A 163 -6.35 -8.92 -22.49
CA ALA A 163 -5.34 -8.88 -21.44
C ALA A 163 -4.63 -10.22 -21.25
N MET A 164 -3.34 -10.16 -20.95
CA MET A 164 -2.54 -11.30 -20.52
C MET A 164 -1.69 -10.87 -19.33
N ALA A 165 -1.65 -11.66 -18.27
CA ALA A 165 -0.83 -11.41 -17.09
C ALA A 165 0.25 -12.50 -16.93
N PHE A 166 1.42 -12.07 -16.46
CA PHE A 166 2.54 -12.96 -16.12
C PHE A 166 2.97 -12.63 -14.69
N GLY A 167 3.28 -13.65 -13.91
CA GLY A 167 3.74 -13.52 -12.54
C GLY A 167 3.28 -14.66 -11.65
N ASP A 168 3.65 -14.58 -10.38
CA ASP A 168 3.30 -15.48 -9.27
C ASP A 168 2.32 -14.84 -8.27
#